data_4f6ea14dcb44eef3c45002ff5f1d0f64
#
_entry.id   4f6ea14dcb44eef3c45002ff5f1d0f64
#
_cell.length_a   1.000
_cell.length_b   1.000
_cell.length_c   1.000
_cell.angle_alpha   90.00
_cell.angle_beta   90.00
_cell.angle_gamma   90.00
#
_symmetry.space_group_name_H-M   'P 1'
#
loop_
_entity.id
_entity.type
_entity.pdbx_description
1 polymer ?
#
loop_
_entity_poly.entity_id
_entity_poly.type
_entity_poly.pdbx_seq_one_letter_code
_entity_poly.pdbx_strand_id
1 'polypeptide(L)'
;FLSLIEHGYRLDLDERDWFQSIADHAAVVAPASDGAMTYSFDASSPKDGVLVGHWAAASLPQSFVESTLMLNQNTTPEDAARFYHRGIVCDTVSEVLRKNGTSIDQNDTYRRAVAGEGFPDSFGLTASNPSHTGLVVNAPIDSVRKLGPGLKRAWQQTGVHLHAAYRLREALRRRAVKPEAVVEPGRGLVHGENGAGNESARQVLESAARAADAARARGGPEQASEALELWRGLIDGRWTMIETFESDGRRLFVAYPNDPEFENPRALTPRERLVAHYAAQGDANKWIAYQLGITPATVARRLAVALGKLGLSHRHDLIWLSAALRSAEPSS
;
A
#
# COMPACT_ATOMS: atom_id res chain seq x y z
N PHE A 1 -0.05 -13.44 -7.00
CA PHE A 1 0.25 -12.36 -6.06
C PHE A 1 1.73 -11.97 -6.07
N LEU A 2 2.67 -12.91 -6.00
CA LEU A 2 4.11 -12.58 -6.04
C LEU A 2 4.46 -11.82 -7.29
N SER A 3 4.01 -12.29 -8.46
CA SER A 3 4.25 -11.60 -9.73
C SER A 3 3.70 -10.17 -9.73
N LEU A 4 2.52 -9.94 -9.16
CA LEU A 4 1.94 -8.60 -9.02
C LEU A 4 2.83 -7.69 -8.13
N ILE A 5 3.36 -8.22 -7.04
CA ILE A 5 4.28 -7.48 -6.16
C ILE A 5 5.60 -7.17 -6.88
N GLU A 6 6.18 -8.17 -7.56
CA GLU A 6 7.43 -7.99 -8.32
C GLU A 6 7.30 -6.91 -9.39
N HIS A 7 6.16 -6.89 -10.11
CA HIS A 7 5.88 -5.84 -11.09
C HIS A 7 5.60 -4.48 -10.46
N GLY A 8 5.04 -4.46 -9.24
CA GLY A 8 4.94 -3.24 -8.43
C GLY A 8 6.31 -2.59 -8.19
N TYR A 9 7.35 -3.38 -8.00
CA TYR A 9 8.71 -2.88 -7.79
C TYR A 9 9.54 -2.66 -9.10
N ARG A 10 8.94 -2.79 -10.28
CA ARG A 10 9.57 -2.44 -11.56
C ARG A 10 9.67 -0.92 -11.73
N LEU A 11 10.62 -0.31 -11.05
CA LEU A 11 10.84 1.15 -11.06
C LEU A 11 11.53 1.65 -12.33
N ASP A 12 12.01 0.73 -13.16
CA ASP A 12 12.58 0.97 -14.49
C ASP A 12 11.53 1.30 -15.56
N LEU A 13 10.27 0.89 -15.35
CA LEU A 13 9.18 1.19 -16.26
C LEU A 13 8.79 2.68 -16.17
N ASP A 14 8.33 3.26 -17.26
CA ASP A 14 7.68 4.55 -17.22
C ASP A 14 6.32 4.45 -16.47
N GLU A 15 5.65 5.57 -16.25
CA GLU A 15 4.45 5.59 -15.41
C GLU A 15 3.28 4.85 -16.06
N ARG A 16 3.10 5.01 -17.35
CA ARG A 16 2.04 4.34 -18.10
C ARG A 16 2.22 2.82 -18.11
N ASP A 17 3.42 2.37 -18.44
CA ASP A 17 3.77 0.95 -18.52
C ASP A 17 3.73 0.31 -17.13
N TRP A 18 4.08 1.05 -16.09
CA TRP A 18 3.99 0.57 -14.72
C TRP A 18 2.54 0.34 -14.29
N PHE A 19 1.62 1.29 -14.53
CA PHE A 19 0.20 1.10 -14.23
C PHE A 19 -0.40 -0.03 -15.06
N GLN A 20 -0.03 -0.14 -16.35
CA GLN A 20 -0.48 -1.25 -17.19
C GLN A 20 0.00 -2.60 -16.66
N SER A 21 1.26 -2.70 -16.28
CA SER A 21 1.82 -3.92 -15.69
C SER A 21 1.09 -4.33 -14.38
N ILE A 22 0.75 -3.37 -13.52
CA ILE A 22 -0.05 -3.65 -12.32
C ILE A 22 -1.45 -4.17 -12.71
N ALA A 23 -2.13 -3.52 -13.66
CA ALA A 23 -3.46 -3.94 -14.11
C ALA A 23 -3.46 -5.36 -14.69
N ASP A 24 -2.49 -5.68 -15.55
CA ASP A 24 -2.34 -7.00 -16.17
C ASP A 24 -2.16 -8.11 -15.13
N HIS A 25 -1.29 -7.89 -14.15
CA HIS A 25 -1.03 -8.88 -13.10
C HIS A 25 -2.14 -8.93 -12.04
N ALA A 26 -2.81 -7.81 -11.78
CA ALA A 26 -3.97 -7.78 -10.91
C ALA A 26 -5.15 -8.56 -11.50
N ALA A 27 -5.37 -8.45 -12.81
CA ALA A 27 -6.44 -9.19 -13.51
C ALA A 27 -6.33 -10.71 -13.31
N VAL A 28 -5.11 -11.25 -13.26
CA VAL A 28 -4.87 -12.69 -13.06
C VAL A 28 -5.30 -13.18 -11.67
N VAL A 29 -5.24 -12.32 -10.65
CA VAL A 29 -5.49 -12.69 -9.24
C VAL A 29 -6.73 -12.03 -8.65
N ALA A 30 -7.43 -11.22 -9.44
CA ALA A 30 -8.65 -10.55 -9.04
C ALA A 30 -9.78 -11.56 -8.72
N PRO A 31 -10.64 -11.25 -7.73
CA PRO A 31 -11.74 -12.14 -7.40
C PRO A 31 -12.78 -12.18 -8.53
N ALA A 32 -12.89 -13.30 -9.21
CA ALA A 32 -13.95 -13.63 -10.17
C ALA A 32 -14.20 -12.59 -11.29
N SER A 33 -13.21 -11.90 -11.76
CA SER A 33 -13.32 -11.00 -12.89
C SER A 33 -12.42 -11.41 -14.04
N ASP A 34 -12.81 -11.03 -15.23
CA ASP A 34 -11.99 -11.21 -16.43
C ASP A 34 -10.99 -10.05 -16.60
N GLY A 35 -10.89 -9.15 -15.61
CA GLY A 35 -10.00 -8.00 -15.71
C GLY A 35 -9.84 -7.20 -14.43
N ALA A 36 -8.95 -6.21 -14.46
CA ALA A 36 -8.72 -5.26 -13.38
C ALA A 36 -8.34 -3.88 -13.92
N MET A 37 -8.62 -2.85 -13.14
CA MET A 37 -8.16 -1.47 -13.34
C MET A 37 -7.28 -1.06 -12.18
N THR A 38 -6.23 -0.31 -12.47
CA THR A 38 -5.44 0.37 -11.46
C THR A 38 -5.33 1.86 -11.77
N TYR A 39 -5.31 2.69 -10.74
CA TYR A 39 -5.16 4.13 -10.91
C TYR A 39 -4.55 4.79 -9.68
N SER A 40 -3.84 5.91 -9.90
CA SER A 40 -3.46 6.80 -8.82
C SER A 40 -4.60 7.76 -8.50
N PHE A 41 -4.69 8.18 -7.26
CA PHE A 41 -5.72 9.09 -6.82
C PHE A 41 -5.19 10.18 -5.88
N ASP A 42 -5.92 11.30 -5.85
CA ASP A 42 -5.79 12.34 -4.85
C ASP A 42 -7.19 12.65 -4.28
N ALA A 43 -7.36 12.36 -3.00
CA ALA A 43 -8.57 12.62 -2.21
C ALA A 43 -8.31 13.63 -1.08
N SER A 44 -7.28 14.47 -1.21
CA SER A 44 -6.90 15.48 -0.20
C SER A 44 -7.91 16.62 -0.11
N SER A 45 -8.64 16.91 -1.20
CA SER A 45 -9.68 17.94 -1.27
C SER A 45 -11.07 17.31 -1.48
N PRO A 46 -11.79 16.94 -0.40
CA PRO A 46 -13.05 16.20 -0.51
C PRO A 46 -14.18 16.97 -1.21
N LYS A 47 -14.03 18.27 -1.42
CA LYS A 47 -15.05 19.09 -2.10
C LYS A 47 -15.05 18.90 -3.62
N ASP A 48 -13.93 18.41 -4.17
CA ASP A 48 -13.71 18.29 -5.60
C ASP A 48 -13.85 16.83 -6.09
N GLY A 49 -14.38 15.94 -5.23
CA GLY A 49 -14.40 14.50 -5.46
C GLY A 49 -13.02 13.87 -5.26
N VAL A 50 -12.77 12.76 -5.93
CA VAL A 50 -11.46 12.10 -5.96
C VAL A 50 -10.85 12.31 -7.34
N LEU A 51 -9.71 12.98 -7.37
CA LEU A 51 -9.00 13.20 -8.62
C LEU A 51 -8.27 11.92 -9.02
N VAL A 52 -8.55 11.41 -10.21
CA VAL A 52 -7.83 10.26 -10.78
C VAL A 52 -6.69 10.79 -11.64
N GLY A 53 -5.47 10.34 -11.33
CA GLY A 53 -4.29 10.66 -12.11
C GLY A 53 -4.05 9.63 -13.22
N HIS A 54 -2.89 8.94 -13.18
CA HIS A 54 -2.61 7.86 -14.13
C HIS A 54 -3.48 6.64 -13.86
N TRP A 55 -3.92 5.99 -14.91
CA TRP A 55 -4.69 4.77 -14.83
C TRP A 55 -4.38 3.81 -15.99
N ALA A 56 -4.64 2.54 -15.77
CA ALA A 56 -4.62 1.51 -16.79
C ALA A 56 -5.66 0.44 -16.48
N ALA A 57 -6.10 -0.27 -17.51
CA ALA A 57 -7.06 -1.36 -17.40
C ALA A 57 -6.62 -2.56 -18.24
N ALA A 58 -6.87 -3.76 -17.74
CA ALA A 58 -6.62 -5.02 -18.40
C ALA A 58 -7.92 -5.81 -18.51
N SER A 59 -8.29 -6.19 -19.71
CA SER A 59 -9.45 -7.08 -20.01
C SER A 59 -10.81 -6.60 -19.46
N LEU A 60 -10.99 -5.30 -19.29
CA LEU A 60 -12.24 -4.71 -18.78
C LEU A 60 -13.07 -4.09 -19.91
N PRO A 61 -14.40 -4.12 -19.81
CA PRO A 61 -15.27 -3.32 -20.66
C PRO A 61 -14.99 -1.82 -20.49
N GLN A 62 -15.03 -1.07 -21.59
CA GLN A 62 -14.84 0.37 -21.59
C GLN A 62 -15.84 1.08 -20.65
N SER A 63 -17.08 0.60 -20.60
CA SER A 63 -18.12 1.11 -19.73
C SER A 63 -17.75 1.05 -18.26
N PHE A 64 -17.14 -0.04 -17.78
CA PHE A 64 -16.70 -0.16 -16.39
C PHE A 64 -15.62 0.87 -16.04
N VAL A 65 -14.68 1.10 -16.95
CA VAL A 65 -13.63 2.12 -16.78
C VAL A 65 -14.25 3.50 -16.67
N GLU A 66 -15.15 3.86 -17.58
CA GLU A 66 -15.85 5.15 -17.61
C GLU A 66 -16.67 5.37 -16.33
N SER A 67 -17.42 4.36 -15.91
CA SER A 67 -18.21 4.41 -14.66
C SER A 67 -17.34 4.56 -13.44
N THR A 68 -16.20 3.88 -13.38
CA THR A 68 -15.23 4.05 -12.27
C THR A 68 -14.67 5.47 -12.23
N LEU A 69 -14.30 6.04 -13.36
CA LEU A 69 -13.78 7.42 -13.43
C LEU A 69 -14.86 8.43 -13.04
N MET A 70 -16.09 8.27 -13.54
CA MET A 70 -17.22 9.11 -13.20
C MET A 70 -17.58 9.02 -11.70
N LEU A 71 -17.54 7.81 -11.13
CA LEU A 71 -17.78 7.59 -9.71
C LEU A 71 -16.77 8.37 -8.85
N ASN A 72 -15.49 8.33 -9.19
CA ASN A 72 -14.46 9.07 -8.47
C ASN A 72 -14.70 10.58 -8.49
N GLN A 73 -15.06 11.15 -9.64
CA GLN A 73 -15.38 12.58 -9.78
C GLN A 73 -16.58 13.01 -8.92
N ASN A 74 -17.51 12.08 -8.67
CA ASN A 74 -18.73 12.34 -7.90
C ASN A 74 -18.66 11.78 -6.46
N THR A 75 -17.48 11.37 -6.01
CA THR A 75 -17.29 10.82 -4.65
C THR A 75 -17.59 11.90 -3.62
N THR A 76 -18.50 11.58 -2.70
CA THR A 76 -18.84 12.48 -1.58
C THR A 76 -17.72 12.49 -0.54
N PRO A 77 -17.62 13.55 0.31
CA PRO A 77 -16.66 13.57 1.42
C PRO A 77 -16.79 12.37 2.37
N GLU A 78 -18.03 11.87 2.57
CA GLU A 78 -18.26 10.68 3.39
C GLU A 78 -17.70 9.42 2.74
N ASP A 79 -17.88 9.25 1.44
CA ASP A 79 -17.36 8.10 0.72
C ASP A 79 -15.83 8.20 0.57
N ALA A 80 -15.30 9.39 0.37
CA ALA A 80 -13.85 9.60 0.42
C ALA A 80 -13.26 9.14 1.76
N ALA A 81 -13.90 9.49 2.87
CA ALA A 81 -13.49 9.04 4.20
C ALA A 81 -13.57 7.51 4.39
N ARG A 82 -14.52 6.84 3.73
CA ARG A 82 -14.72 5.38 3.81
C ARG A 82 -13.70 4.60 3.01
N PHE A 83 -13.37 5.08 1.81
CA PHE A 83 -12.59 4.34 0.83
C PHE A 83 -11.15 4.82 0.71
N TYR A 84 -10.87 6.12 0.90
CA TYR A 84 -9.58 6.74 0.55
C TYR A 84 -8.79 7.27 1.75
N HIS A 85 -9.39 7.47 2.92
CA HIS A 85 -8.72 8.07 4.08
C HIS A 85 -8.31 7.06 5.17
N ARG A 86 -8.26 5.76 4.87
CA ARG A 86 -8.06 4.71 5.88
C ARG A 86 -6.82 3.84 5.69
N GLY A 87 -5.79 4.36 5.03
CA GLY A 87 -4.61 3.56 4.75
C GLY A 87 -4.91 2.46 3.74
N ILE A 88 -4.84 1.18 4.14
CA ILE A 88 -5.16 0.06 3.24
C ILE A 88 -6.58 -0.44 3.50
N VAL A 89 -7.46 -0.20 2.54
CA VAL A 89 -8.82 -0.75 2.47
C VAL A 89 -8.85 -1.84 1.42
N CYS A 90 -9.26 -3.04 1.80
CA CYS A 90 -9.38 -4.18 0.89
C CYS A 90 -10.67 -4.92 1.19
N ASP A 91 -11.67 -4.75 0.35
CA ASP A 91 -12.96 -5.43 0.44
C ASP A 91 -13.77 -5.26 -0.86
N THR A 92 -14.96 -5.84 -0.90
CA THR A 92 -15.96 -5.45 -1.89
C THR A 92 -16.62 -4.13 -1.48
N VAL A 93 -17.11 -3.36 -2.46
CA VAL A 93 -17.81 -2.09 -2.20
C VAL A 93 -19.00 -2.31 -1.28
N SER A 94 -19.80 -3.34 -1.54
CA SER A 94 -20.96 -3.70 -0.70
C SER A 94 -20.57 -3.95 0.76
N GLU A 95 -19.47 -4.64 1.03
CA GLU A 95 -18.97 -4.90 2.38
C GLU A 95 -18.42 -3.65 3.07
N VAL A 96 -17.72 -2.76 2.34
CA VAL A 96 -17.28 -1.47 2.88
C VAL A 96 -18.49 -0.62 3.27
N LEU A 97 -19.50 -0.50 2.42
CA LEU A 97 -20.72 0.25 2.70
C LEU A 97 -21.48 -0.34 3.87
N ARG A 98 -21.69 -1.67 3.89
CA ARG A 98 -22.37 -2.38 4.99
C ARG A 98 -21.71 -2.15 6.36
N LYS A 99 -20.37 -2.17 6.42
CA LYS A 99 -19.62 -1.90 7.66
C LYS A 99 -19.75 -0.45 8.15
N ASN A 100 -20.14 0.44 7.24
CA ASN A 100 -20.41 1.85 7.56
C ASN A 100 -21.90 2.16 7.67
N GLY A 101 -22.76 1.14 7.80
CA GLY A 101 -24.19 1.28 8.07
C GLY A 101 -25.04 1.70 6.87
N THR A 102 -24.55 1.48 5.63
CA THR A 102 -25.26 1.79 4.39
C THR A 102 -25.17 0.63 3.39
N SER A 103 -25.78 0.76 2.21
CA SER A 103 -25.74 -0.22 1.13
C SER A 103 -25.57 0.46 -0.24
N ILE A 104 -25.30 -0.32 -1.30
CA ILE A 104 -25.22 0.19 -2.67
C ILE A 104 -26.53 0.88 -3.05
N ASP A 105 -27.69 0.28 -2.72
CA ASP A 105 -29.01 0.83 -3.06
C ASP A 105 -29.31 2.16 -2.35
N GLN A 106 -28.73 2.37 -1.18
CA GLN A 106 -28.87 3.59 -0.38
C GLN A 106 -27.85 4.67 -0.74
N ASN A 107 -26.83 4.32 -1.52
CA ASN A 107 -25.80 5.26 -1.96
C ASN A 107 -26.02 5.61 -3.44
N ASP A 108 -26.52 6.81 -3.69
CA ASP A 108 -26.88 7.26 -5.04
C ASP A 108 -25.72 7.23 -6.04
N THR A 109 -24.51 7.52 -5.58
CA THR A 109 -23.31 7.54 -6.41
C THR A 109 -23.00 6.13 -6.91
N TYR A 110 -22.94 5.16 -5.99
CA TYR A 110 -22.67 3.75 -6.34
C TYR A 110 -23.81 3.10 -7.09
N ARG A 111 -25.07 3.38 -6.71
CA ARG A 111 -26.24 2.85 -7.43
C ARG A 111 -26.25 3.27 -8.90
N ARG A 112 -25.88 4.52 -9.21
CA ARG A 112 -25.82 4.99 -10.60
C ARG A 112 -24.66 4.35 -11.37
N ALA A 113 -23.52 4.20 -10.75
CA ALA A 113 -22.35 3.56 -11.36
C ALA A 113 -22.60 2.08 -11.67
N VAL A 114 -23.29 1.35 -10.80
CA VAL A 114 -23.58 -0.08 -10.94
C VAL A 114 -24.77 -0.34 -11.90
N ALA A 115 -25.77 0.54 -11.91
CA ALA A 115 -27.06 0.28 -12.60
C ALA A 115 -26.98 0.11 -14.12
N GLY A 116 -25.90 0.55 -14.78
CA GLY A 116 -25.72 0.45 -16.23
C GLY A 116 -24.74 -0.63 -16.69
N GLU A 117 -24.00 -1.27 -15.78
CA GLU A 117 -22.77 -2.01 -16.10
C GLU A 117 -22.92 -3.54 -16.08
N GLY A 118 -24.03 -4.06 -15.56
CA GLY A 118 -24.22 -5.51 -15.39
C GLY A 118 -23.37 -6.14 -14.28
N PHE A 119 -22.64 -5.34 -13.50
CA PHE A 119 -21.85 -5.81 -12.38
C PHE A 119 -22.47 -5.32 -11.07
N PRO A 120 -23.01 -6.23 -10.24
CA PRO A 120 -23.73 -5.84 -9.01
C PRO A 120 -22.81 -5.37 -7.88
N ASP A 121 -21.51 -5.61 -7.98
CA ASP A 121 -20.52 -5.22 -6.97
C ASP A 121 -19.12 -5.07 -7.61
N SER A 122 -18.17 -4.51 -6.89
CA SER A 122 -16.77 -4.48 -7.29
C SER A 122 -15.84 -4.76 -6.12
N PHE A 123 -14.73 -5.41 -6.39
CA PHE A 123 -13.59 -5.53 -5.50
C PHE A 123 -12.78 -4.23 -5.55
N GLY A 124 -12.32 -3.75 -4.39
CA GLY A 124 -11.42 -2.62 -4.28
C GLY A 124 -10.28 -2.89 -3.29
N LEU A 125 -9.07 -2.63 -3.74
CA LEU A 125 -7.90 -2.45 -2.90
C LEU A 125 -7.48 -0.99 -3.02
N THR A 126 -7.66 -0.20 -1.97
CA THR A 126 -7.16 1.17 -1.87
C THR A 126 -5.95 1.20 -0.97
N ALA A 127 -4.88 1.82 -1.39
CA ALA A 127 -3.68 2.03 -0.61
C ALA A 127 -3.36 3.53 -0.56
N SER A 128 -3.65 4.13 0.59
CA SER A 128 -3.63 5.58 0.82
C SER A 128 -2.52 5.98 1.77
N ASN A 129 -1.83 7.05 1.47
CA ASN A 129 -0.91 7.71 2.40
C ASN A 129 -1.63 8.76 3.27
N PRO A 130 -0.96 9.39 4.25
CA PRO A 130 -1.58 10.39 5.12
C PRO A 130 -2.06 11.65 4.44
N SER A 131 -1.47 12.01 3.30
CA SER A 131 -1.94 13.13 2.49
C SER A 131 -3.16 12.77 1.62
N HIS A 132 -3.73 11.56 1.82
CA HIS A 132 -4.88 11.04 1.09
C HIS A 132 -4.65 10.89 -0.41
N THR A 133 -3.41 10.68 -0.81
CA THR A 133 -3.04 10.26 -2.16
C THR A 133 -2.60 8.81 -2.16
N GLY A 134 -2.64 8.13 -3.30
CA GLY A 134 -2.26 6.73 -3.34
C GLY A 134 -2.65 6.03 -4.63
N LEU A 135 -2.85 4.72 -4.53
CA LEU A 135 -3.28 3.90 -5.65
C LEU A 135 -4.48 3.01 -5.29
N VAL A 136 -5.24 2.65 -6.32
CA VAL A 136 -6.33 1.68 -6.25
C VAL A 136 -6.09 0.57 -7.25
N VAL A 137 -6.45 -0.66 -6.86
CA VAL A 137 -6.75 -1.76 -7.77
C VAL A 137 -8.23 -2.06 -7.63
N ASN A 138 -8.96 -2.03 -8.74
CA ASN A 138 -10.41 -2.25 -8.80
C ASN A 138 -10.73 -3.33 -9.84
N ALA A 139 -11.71 -4.19 -9.53
CA ALA A 139 -12.17 -5.24 -10.43
C ALA A 139 -13.68 -5.46 -10.25
N PRO A 140 -14.48 -5.60 -11.33
CA PRO A 140 -15.89 -5.93 -11.22
C PRO A 140 -16.11 -7.33 -10.65
N ILE A 141 -17.23 -7.55 -9.99
CA ILE A 141 -17.66 -8.84 -9.47
C ILE A 141 -19.09 -9.11 -9.94
N ASP A 142 -19.34 -10.33 -10.38
CA ASP A 142 -20.61 -10.82 -10.94
C ASP A 142 -21.72 -11.02 -9.91
N SER A 143 -21.40 -10.94 -8.61
CA SER A 143 -22.36 -11.18 -7.53
C SER A 143 -21.94 -10.45 -6.25
N VAL A 144 -22.91 -9.96 -5.51
CA VAL A 144 -22.68 -9.37 -4.18
C VAL A 144 -22.22 -10.48 -3.22
N ARG A 145 -20.99 -10.42 -2.79
CA ARG A 145 -20.39 -11.45 -1.93
C ARG A 145 -19.28 -10.90 -1.05
N LYS A 146 -18.99 -11.63 0.01
CA LYS A 146 -17.82 -11.38 0.86
C LYS A 146 -16.59 -12.07 0.29
N LEU A 147 -15.46 -11.40 0.39
CA LEU A 147 -14.17 -12.04 0.11
C LEU A 147 -13.86 -13.11 1.16
N GLY A 148 -13.39 -14.26 0.70
CA GLY A 148 -12.86 -15.29 1.60
C GLY A 148 -11.67 -14.75 2.41
N PRO A 149 -11.51 -15.19 3.68
CA PRO A 149 -10.48 -14.64 4.58
C PRO A 149 -9.07 -14.77 4.04
N GLY A 150 -8.74 -15.88 3.37
CA GLY A 150 -7.43 -16.12 2.77
C GLY A 150 -7.14 -15.16 1.62
N LEU A 151 -8.09 -15.01 0.69
CA LEU A 151 -7.98 -14.09 -0.45
C LEU A 151 -7.86 -12.64 0.02
N LYS A 152 -8.69 -12.23 0.98
CA LYS A 152 -8.63 -10.91 1.57
C LYS A 152 -7.28 -10.63 2.22
N ARG A 153 -6.72 -11.59 2.97
CA ARG A 153 -5.40 -11.48 3.58
C ARG A 153 -4.31 -11.32 2.52
N ALA A 154 -4.33 -12.14 1.46
CA ALA A 154 -3.36 -12.06 0.36
C ALA A 154 -3.40 -10.68 -0.32
N TRP A 155 -4.58 -10.15 -0.61
CA TRP A 155 -4.74 -8.82 -1.19
C TRP A 155 -4.31 -7.70 -0.24
N GLN A 156 -4.59 -7.82 1.05
CA GLN A 156 -4.13 -6.84 2.03
C GLN A 156 -2.60 -6.81 2.13
N GLN A 157 -1.95 -7.98 2.10
CA GLN A 157 -0.49 -8.08 2.07
C GLN A 157 0.08 -7.48 0.78
N THR A 158 -0.51 -7.81 -0.37
CA THR A 158 -0.14 -7.22 -1.67
C THR A 158 -0.29 -5.70 -1.66
N GLY A 159 -1.38 -5.18 -1.08
CA GLY A 159 -1.62 -3.75 -0.95
C GLY A 159 -0.51 -3.00 -0.20
N VAL A 160 0.05 -3.62 0.85
CA VAL A 160 1.21 -3.04 1.56
C VAL A 160 2.40 -2.87 0.62
N HIS A 161 2.69 -3.88 -0.20
CA HIS A 161 3.81 -3.84 -1.14
C HIS A 161 3.57 -2.87 -2.30
N LEU A 162 2.37 -2.87 -2.88
CA LEU A 162 2.02 -1.92 -3.93
C LEU A 162 2.08 -0.48 -3.44
N HIS A 163 1.61 -0.22 -2.21
CA HIS A 163 1.73 1.09 -1.57
C HIS A 163 3.18 1.52 -1.38
N ALA A 164 4.03 0.62 -0.85
CA ALA A 164 5.44 0.90 -0.67
C ALA A 164 6.14 1.20 -2.01
N ALA A 165 5.85 0.40 -3.04
CA ALA A 165 6.39 0.57 -4.38
C ALA A 165 5.94 1.90 -5.01
N TYR A 166 4.65 2.26 -4.90
CA TYR A 166 4.12 3.53 -5.39
C TYR A 166 4.78 4.73 -4.70
N ARG A 167 4.89 4.72 -3.37
CA ARG A 167 5.56 5.78 -2.61
C ARG A 167 7.03 5.94 -3.00
N LEU A 168 7.74 4.82 -3.15
CA LEU A 168 9.12 4.84 -3.55
C LEU A 168 9.29 5.40 -4.97
N ARG A 169 8.40 5.00 -5.89
CA ARG A 169 8.36 5.55 -7.26
C ARG A 169 8.17 7.07 -7.23
N GLU A 170 7.22 7.56 -6.46
CA GLU A 170 7.00 9.00 -6.28
C GLU A 170 8.21 9.72 -5.68
N ALA A 171 8.85 9.14 -4.67
CA ALA A 171 10.04 9.70 -4.05
C ALA A 171 11.23 9.76 -5.01
N LEU A 172 11.44 8.71 -5.82
CA LEU A 172 12.48 8.67 -6.85
C LEU A 172 12.21 9.71 -7.96
N ARG A 173 10.96 9.84 -8.40
CA ARG A 173 10.56 10.84 -9.39
C ARG A 173 10.87 12.27 -8.93
N ARG A 174 10.63 12.54 -7.65
CA ARG A 174 10.95 13.84 -7.02
C ARG A 174 12.44 13.99 -6.67
N ARG A 175 13.27 12.97 -6.94
CA ARG A 175 14.68 12.87 -6.51
C ARG A 175 14.87 13.06 -4.99
N ALA A 176 13.86 12.69 -4.21
CA ALA A 176 13.83 12.87 -2.76
C ALA A 176 14.55 11.75 -2.00
N VAL A 177 14.87 10.63 -2.67
CA VAL A 177 15.47 9.46 -2.02
C VAL A 177 16.64 8.92 -2.84
N LYS A 178 17.68 8.42 -2.13
CA LYS A 178 18.81 7.69 -2.69
C LYS A 178 18.95 6.34 -1.99
N PRO A 179 19.50 5.32 -2.65
CA PRO A 179 19.76 4.06 -2.00
C PRO A 179 20.74 4.23 -0.83
N GLU A 180 20.51 3.52 0.27
CA GLU A 180 21.40 3.46 1.43
C GLU A 180 22.22 2.19 1.48
N ALA A 181 21.79 1.11 0.81
CA ALA A 181 22.55 -0.14 0.76
C ALA A 181 22.33 -0.92 -0.51
N VAL A 182 23.33 -1.74 -0.85
CA VAL A 182 23.28 -2.76 -1.89
C VAL A 182 23.69 -4.09 -1.28
N VAL A 183 22.86 -5.11 -1.45
CA VAL A 183 23.06 -6.46 -0.90
C VAL A 183 23.06 -7.47 -2.03
N GLU A 184 24.09 -8.31 -2.11
CA GLU A 184 24.16 -9.45 -3.03
C GLU A 184 23.73 -10.72 -2.29
N PRO A 185 22.71 -11.47 -2.75
CA PRO A 185 22.32 -12.73 -2.12
C PRO A 185 23.50 -13.69 -2.08
N GLY A 186 23.80 -14.23 -0.90
CA GLY A 186 24.91 -15.16 -0.70
C GLY A 186 26.29 -14.52 -0.45
N ARG A 187 26.50 -13.27 -0.82
CA ARG A 187 27.75 -12.51 -0.52
C ARG A 187 27.59 -11.49 0.60
N GLY A 188 26.36 -11.02 0.81
CA GLY A 188 26.04 -10.07 1.85
C GLY A 188 26.07 -8.61 1.39
N LEU A 189 26.26 -7.69 2.33
CA LEU A 189 26.26 -6.24 2.06
C LEU A 189 27.48 -5.87 1.20
N VAL A 190 27.21 -5.38 -0.02
CA VAL A 190 28.22 -4.90 -0.98
C VAL A 190 28.54 -3.44 -0.70
N HIS A 191 27.53 -2.64 -0.39
CA HIS A 191 27.65 -1.22 -0.10
C HIS A 191 26.62 -0.83 0.95
N GLY A 192 26.99 0.05 1.88
CA GLY A 192 26.09 0.57 2.90
C GLY A 192 26.53 1.93 3.40
N GLU A 193 25.63 2.91 3.31
CA GLU A 193 25.82 4.28 3.81
C GLU A 193 24.85 4.59 4.95
N ASN A 194 25.10 5.69 5.65
CA ASN A 194 24.25 6.19 6.73
C ASN A 194 23.94 5.09 7.76
N GLY A 195 22.66 4.89 8.02
CA GLY A 195 22.20 3.91 8.98
C GLY A 195 22.29 2.46 8.53
N ALA A 196 22.49 2.18 7.24
CA ALA A 196 22.66 0.85 6.68
C ALA A 196 24.10 0.31 6.87
N GLY A 197 25.07 1.17 7.19
CA GLY A 197 26.46 0.78 7.39
C GLY A 197 26.79 0.11 8.70
N ASN A 198 25.84 0.05 9.69
CA ASN A 198 26.11 -0.58 10.97
C ASN A 198 25.80 -2.10 10.94
N GLU A 199 26.43 -2.85 11.85
CA GLU A 199 26.35 -4.32 11.88
C GLU A 199 24.91 -4.83 12.06
N SER A 200 24.10 -4.18 12.88
CA SER A 200 22.70 -4.56 13.09
C SER A 200 21.85 -4.39 11.82
N ALA A 201 22.06 -3.29 11.10
CA ALA A 201 21.39 -3.03 9.83
C ALA A 201 21.83 -4.03 8.76
N ARG A 202 23.14 -4.31 8.70
CA ARG A 202 23.71 -5.31 7.79
C ARG A 202 23.05 -6.66 7.95
N GLN A 203 22.97 -7.19 9.17
CA GLN A 203 22.35 -8.48 9.46
C GLN A 203 20.87 -8.52 9.04
N VAL A 204 20.13 -7.44 9.28
CA VAL A 204 18.72 -7.33 8.89
C VAL A 204 18.56 -7.33 7.38
N LEU A 205 19.36 -6.53 6.65
CA LEU A 205 19.32 -6.43 5.19
C LEU A 205 19.72 -7.74 4.53
N GLU A 206 20.79 -8.39 4.99
CA GLU A 206 21.23 -9.68 4.47
C GLU A 206 20.20 -10.79 4.71
N SER A 207 19.57 -10.80 5.90
CA SER A 207 18.51 -11.74 6.21
C SER A 207 17.29 -11.55 5.30
N ALA A 208 16.93 -10.31 5.02
CA ALA A 208 15.83 -9.99 4.13
C ALA A 208 16.12 -10.36 2.68
N ALA A 209 17.33 -10.12 2.18
CA ALA A 209 17.74 -10.56 0.85
C ALA A 209 17.65 -12.08 0.69
N ARG A 210 18.13 -12.85 1.69
CA ARG A 210 18.00 -14.31 1.70
C ARG A 210 16.54 -14.78 1.75
N ALA A 211 15.68 -14.08 2.51
CA ALA A 211 14.26 -14.40 2.59
C ALA A 211 13.53 -14.13 1.28
N ALA A 212 13.85 -13.03 0.59
CA ALA A 212 13.32 -12.72 -0.73
C ALA A 212 13.73 -13.76 -1.78
N ASP A 213 14.96 -14.23 -1.72
CA ASP A 213 15.47 -15.31 -2.58
C ASP A 213 14.76 -16.64 -2.32
N ALA A 214 14.58 -17.01 -1.05
CA ALA A 214 13.86 -18.23 -0.64
C ALA A 214 12.36 -18.17 -1.02
N ALA A 215 11.73 -16.99 -0.98
CA ALA A 215 10.33 -16.83 -1.36
C ALA A 215 10.09 -17.20 -2.83
N ARG A 216 11.01 -16.86 -3.72
CA ARG A 216 10.93 -17.24 -5.14
C ARG A 216 11.07 -18.73 -5.41
N ALA A 217 11.92 -19.40 -4.66
CA ALA A 217 12.11 -20.85 -4.81
C ALA A 217 10.86 -21.67 -4.47
N ARG A 218 9.88 -21.07 -3.77
CA ARG A 218 8.64 -21.70 -3.31
C ARG A 218 7.41 -21.42 -4.18
N GLY A 219 7.57 -21.06 -5.42
CA GLY A 219 6.58 -20.49 -6.35
C GLY A 219 5.41 -21.36 -6.79
N GLY A 220 4.71 -22.06 -5.90
CA GLY A 220 3.44 -22.73 -6.20
C GLY A 220 2.22 -21.92 -5.70
N PRO A 221 1.05 -22.02 -6.37
CA PRO A 221 -0.15 -21.28 -5.97
C PRO A 221 -0.66 -21.61 -4.57
N GLU A 222 -0.43 -22.83 -4.07
CA GLU A 222 -0.78 -23.25 -2.71
C GLU A 222 0.13 -22.64 -1.63
N GLN A 223 1.32 -22.16 -2.00
CA GLN A 223 2.32 -21.58 -1.13
C GLN A 223 2.39 -20.04 -1.22
N ALA A 224 1.48 -19.42 -1.99
CA ALA A 224 1.49 -17.98 -2.21
C ALA A 224 1.43 -17.16 -0.91
N SER A 225 0.69 -17.61 0.09
CA SER A 225 0.61 -16.92 1.39
C SER A 225 1.91 -17.01 2.19
N GLU A 226 2.60 -18.16 2.17
CA GLU A 226 3.91 -18.32 2.82
C GLU A 226 5.00 -17.52 2.09
N ALA A 227 4.96 -17.55 0.77
CA ALA A 227 5.88 -16.76 -0.05
C ALA A 227 5.71 -15.26 0.18
N LEU A 228 4.47 -14.77 0.32
CA LEU A 228 4.17 -13.38 0.68
C LEU A 228 4.67 -13.02 2.09
N GLU A 229 4.59 -13.94 3.06
CA GLU A 229 5.14 -13.71 4.40
C GLU A 229 6.67 -13.67 4.42
N LEU A 230 7.32 -14.43 3.53
CA LEU A 230 8.77 -14.42 3.37
C LEU A 230 9.27 -13.22 2.57
N TRP A 231 8.45 -12.68 1.66
CA TRP A 231 8.82 -11.52 0.87
C TRP A 231 8.94 -10.29 1.77
N ARG A 232 10.15 -9.99 2.16
CA ARG A 232 10.48 -8.86 3.02
C ARG A 232 11.09 -7.71 2.21
N GLY A 233 10.35 -7.21 1.21
CA GLY A 233 10.71 -5.97 0.54
C GLY A 233 10.66 -4.77 1.49
N LEU A 234 9.89 -4.88 2.58
CA LEU A 234 9.79 -3.89 3.65
C LEU A 234 10.56 -4.40 4.88
N ILE A 235 11.63 -3.71 5.24
CA ILE A 235 12.56 -4.17 6.27
C ILE A 235 12.53 -3.23 7.46
N ASP A 236 12.02 -3.73 8.59
CA ASP A 236 12.01 -3.05 9.89
C ASP A 236 11.42 -1.61 9.81
N GLY A 237 10.56 -1.34 8.81
CA GLY A 237 9.98 -0.04 8.49
C GLY A 237 10.97 1.03 8.05
N ARG A 238 12.22 0.67 7.91
CA ARG A 238 13.28 1.60 7.58
C ARG A 238 13.67 1.58 6.12
N TRP A 239 13.62 0.42 5.49
CA TRP A 239 14.02 0.27 4.09
C TRP A 239 12.95 -0.45 3.28
N THR A 240 12.84 -0.04 2.02
CA THR A 240 12.22 -0.82 0.95
C THR A 240 13.32 -1.41 0.09
N MET A 241 13.37 -2.74 0.01
CA MET A 241 14.35 -3.46 -0.82
C MET A 241 13.78 -3.77 -2.19
N ILE A 242 14.55 -3.46 -3.22
CA ILE A 242 14.22 -3.71 -4.62
C ILE A 242 15.29 -4.58 -5.22
N GLU A 243 14.86 -5.57 -5.99
CA GLU A 243 15.76 -6.38 -6.80
C GLU A 243 16.17 -5.63 -8.06
N THR A 244 17.45 -5.74 -8.41
CA THR A 244 18.01 -5.27 -9.66
C THR A 244 19.03 -6.27 -10.18
N PHE A 245 19.34 -6.19 -11.47
CA PHE A 245 20.36 -7.02 -12.10
C PHE A 245 21.44 -6.15 -12.68
N GLU A 246 22.71 -6.53 -12.48
CA GLU A 246 23.81 -5.92 -13.17
C GLU A 246 23.92 -6.43 -14.61
N SER A 247 24.69 -5.76 -15.43
CA SER A 247 24.92 -6.11 -16.84
C SER A 247 25.55 -7.49 -17.04
N ASP A 248 26.21 -8.03 -16.02
CA ASP A 248 26.80 -9.38 -15.99
C ASP A 248 25.82 -10.46 -15.47
N GLY A 249 24.56 -10.09 -15.22
CA GLY A 249 23.51 -10.98 -14.71
C GLY A 249 23.55 -11.21 -13.21
N ARG A 250 24.43 -10.54 -12.45
CA ARG A 250 24.41 -10.62 -10.99
C ARG A 250 23.16 -9.97 -10.44
N ARG A 251 22.56 -10.63 -9.48
CA ARG A 251 21.36 -10.21 -8.79
C ARG A 251 21.73 -9.43 -7.56
N LEU A 252 21.20 -8.24 -7.45
CA LEU A 252 21.40 -7.34 -6.32
C LEU A 252 20.07 -6.91 -5.72
N PHE A 253 20.08 -6.63 -4.43
CA PHE A 253 18.98 -5.94 -3.75
C PHE A 253 19.45 -4.56 -3.33
N VAL A 254 18.73 -3.54 -3.78
CA VAL A 254 18.99 -2.15 -3.43
C VAL A 254 17.99 -1.72 -2.36
N ALA A 255 18.49 -1.24 -1.22
CA ALA A 255 17.69 -0.78 -0.11
C ALA A 255 17.55 0.74 -0.11
N TYR A 256 16.34 1.22 -0.22
CA TYR A 256 15.98 2.63 -0.14
C TYR A 256 15.37 2.95 1.22
N PRO A 257 15.75 4.07 1.85
CA PRO A 257 15.16 4.47 3.12
C PRO A 257 13.68 4.80 2.97
N ASN A 258 12.88 4.37 3.92
CA ASN A 258 11.48 4.75 4.04
C ASN A 258 11.38 5.94 4.99
N ASP A 259 11.43 7.15 4.45
CA ASP A 259 11.18 8.33 5.26
C ASP A 259 9.70 8.47 5.59
N PRO A 260 9.34 8.60 6.86
CA PRO A 260 7.97 8.89 7.23
C PRO A 260 7.64 10.34 6.82
N GLU A 261 6.51 10.52 6.17
CA GLU A 261 5.95 11.84 5.83
C GLU A 261 5.55 12.66 7.08
N PHE A 262 5.79 12.11 8.25
CA PHE A 262 5.40 12.67 9.53
C PHE A 262 6.63 13.23 10.26
N GLU A 263 6.69 14.53 10.45
CA GLU A 263 7.73 15.15 11.26
C GLU A 263 7.63 14.73 12.72
N ASN A 264 8.79 14.60 13.38
CA ASN A 264 8.85 14.17 14.78
C ASN A 264 8.60 15.33 15.74
N PRO A 265 7.40 15.53 16.27
CA PRO A 265 7.08 16.68 17.09
C PRO A 265 7.68 16.61 18.49
N ARG A 266 8.10 15.45 19.02
CA ARG A 266 8.59 15.27 20.38
C ARG A 266 9.67 14.20 20.50
N ALA A 267 10.70 14.32 19.68
CA ALA A 267 11.87 13.43 19.71
C ALA A 267 11.52 11.93 19.63
N LEU A 268 10.49 11.57 18.85
CA LEU A 268 10.23 10.19 18.51
C LEU A 268 11.42 9.61 17.73
N THR A 269 11.82 8.41 18.05
CA THR A 269 12.78 7.69 17.19
C THR A 269 12.14 7.41 15.82
N PRO A 270 12.93 7.21 14.74
CA PRO A 270 12.37 6.88 13.43
C PRO A 270 11.39 5.71 13.46
N ARG A 271 11.68 4.69 14.26
CA ARG A 271 10.81 3.51 14.42
C ARG A 271 9.51 3.80 15.17
N GLU A 272 9.56 4.62 16.21
CA GLU A 272 8.38 5.08 16.95
C GLU A 272 7.50 5.97 16.07
N ARG A 273 8.13 6.84 15.27
CA ARG A 273 7.46 7.72 14.33
C ARG A 273 6.69 6.93 13.27
N LEU A 274 7.31 5.92 12.66
CA LEU A 274 6.65 5.03 11.70
C LEU A 274 5.45 4.29 12.31
N VAL A 275 5.61 3.73 13.51
CA VAL A 275 4.51 3.05 14.20
C VAL A 275 3.38 4.03 14.52
N ALA A 276 3.70 5.23 15.02
CA ALA A 276 2.70 6.26 15.32
C ALA A 276 1.97 6.73 14.06
N HIS A 277 2.71 6.90 12.96
CA HIS A 277 2.17 7.29 11.65
C HIS A 277 1.12 6.29 11.15
N TYR A 278 1.45 5.01 11.05
CA TYR A 278 0.49 3.99 10.63
C TYR A 278 -0.67 3.82 11.62
N ALA A 279 -0.41 3.94 12.92
CA ALA A 279 -1.45 3.90 13.93
C ALA A 279 -2.42 5.07 13.81
N ALA A 280 -1.95 6.26 13.43
CA ALA A 280 -2.77 7.44 13.15
C ALA A 280 -3.68 7.27 11.91
N GLN A 281 -3.29 6.41 10.97
CA GLN A 281 -4.12 6.02 9.82
C GLN A 281 -5.22 5.00 10.18
N GLY A 282 -5.22 4.48 11.40
CA GLY A 282 -6.18 3.46 11.83
C GLY A 282 -5.72 2.02 11.61
N ASP A 283 -4.49 1.81 11.13
CA ASP A 283 -3.98 0.46 10.83
C ASP A 283 -3.87 -0.40 12.08
N ALA A 284 -4.42 -1.61 12.04
CA ALA A 284 -4.29 -2.56 13.14
C ALA A 284 -2.82 -2.96 13.38
N ASN A 285 -2.44 -3.21 14.64
CA ASN A 285 -1.07 -3.58 15.01
C ASN A 285 -0.49 -4.74 14.18
N LYS A 286 -1.33 -5.68 13.75
CA LYS A 286 -0.94 -6.78 12.88
C LYS A 286 -0.47 -6.31 11.50
N TRP A 287 -1.15 -5.31 10.92
CA TRP A 287 -0.79 -4.74 9.63
C TRP A 287 0.44 -3.86 9.74
N ILE A 288 0.54 -3.03 10.78
CA ILE A 288 1.75 -2.27 11.08
C ILE A 288 2.94 -3.21 11.25
N ALA A 289 2.76 -4.31 11.97
CA ALA A 289 3.79 -5.32 12.16
C ALA A 289 4.27 -5.93 10.84
N TYR A 290 3.34 -6.26 9.94
CA TYR A 290 3.65 -6.77 8.62
C TYR A 290 4.39 -5.71 7.77
N GLN A 291 3.87 -4.48 7.70
CA GLN A 291 4.50 -3.38 6.96
C GLN A 291 5.92 -3.10 7.42
N LEU A 292 6.15 -3.16 8.72
CA LEU A 292 7.43 -2.81 9.33
C LEU A 292 8.38 -4.01 9.52
N GLY A 293 7.97 -5.22 9.16
CA GLY A 293 8.76 -6.43 9.34
C GLY A 293 9.08 -6.77 10.81
N ILE A 294 8.19 -6.40 11.76
CA ILE A 294 8.34 -6.61 13.20
C ILE A 294 7.15 -7.37 13.79
N THR A 295 7.23 -7.83 15.03
CA THR A 295 6.12 -8.52 15.68
C THR A 295 5.02 -7.56 16.15
N PRO A 296 3.73 -7.99 16.22
CA PRO A 296 2.65 -7.18 16.79
C PRO A 296 2.92 -6.71 18.23
N ALA A 297 3.61 -7.52 19.02
CA ALA A 297 4.02 -7.16 20.39
C ALA A 297 5.03 -5.99 20.37
N THR A 298 5.96 -5.99 19.41
CA THR A 298 6.92 -4.90 19.22
C THR A 298 6.20 -3.62 18.79
N VAL A 299 5.20 -3.72 17.91
CA VAL A 299 4.34 -2.58 17.52
C VAL A 299 3.64 -2.00 18.75
N ALA A 300 2.96 -2.85 19.54
CA ALA A 300 2.24 -2.41 20.73
C ALA A 300 3.16 -1.68 21.72
N ARG A 301 4.36 -2.21 21.98
CA ARG A 301 5.35 -1.58 22.85
C ARG A 301 5.82 -0.22 22.31
N ARG A 302 6.18 -0.15 21.03
CA ARG A 302 6.63 1.10 20.40
C ARG A 302 5.53 2.15 20.34
N LEU A 303 4.29 1.72 20.08
CA LEU A 303 3.13 2.61 20.10
C LEU A 303 2.89 3.19 21.50
N ALA A 304 2.96 2.38 22.55
CA ALA A 304 2.84 2.86 23.93
C ALA A 304 3.90 3.90 24.28
N VAL A 305 5.16 3.66 23.89
CA VAL A 305 6.26 4.62 24.09
C VAL A 305 6.02 5.91 23.29
N ALA A 306 5.59 5.80 22.04
CA ALA A 306 5.30 6.96 21.19
C ALA A 306 4.15 7.80 21.77
N LEU A 307 3.07 7.17 22.21
CA LEU A 307 1.94 7.85 22.86
C LEU A 307 2.41 8.59 24.12
N GLY A 308 3.21 7.95 25.00
CA GLY A 308 3.77 8.59 26.18
C GLY A 308 4.64 9.81 25.85
N LYS A 309 5.50 9.73 24.84
CA LYS A 309 6.32 10.85 24.37
C LYS A 309 5.50 12.01 23.80
N LEU A 310 4.40 11.69 23.12
CA LEU A 310 3.45 12.66 22.56
C LEU A 310 2.50 13.24 23.63
N GLY A 311 2.48 12.68 24.84
CA GLY A 311 1.54 13.06 25.90
C GLY A 311 0.10 12.63 25.60
N LEU A 312 -0.09 11.56 24.84
CA LEU A 312 -1.37 11.00 24.47
C LEU A 312 -1.70 9.78 25.32
N SER A 313 -2.96 9.62 25.72
CA SER A 313 -3.41 8.49 26.54
C SER A 313 -3.89 7.31 25.70
N HIS A 314 -4.43 7.57 24.52
CA HIS A 314 -5.06 6.54 23.70
C HIS A 314 -4.65 6.63 22.24
N ARG A 315 -4.70 5.49 21.54
CA ARG A 315 -4.38 5.39 20.13
C ARG A 315 -5.24 6.32 19.25
N HIS A 316 -6.52 6.47 19.56
CA HIS A 316 -7.41 7.34 18.78
C HIS A 316 -7.01 8.81 18.86
N ASP A 317 -6.27 9.23 19.90
CA ASP A 317 -5.75 10.59 20.01
C ASP A 317 -4.74 10.91 18.90
N LEU A 318 -4.02 9.90 18.39
CA LEU A 318 -3.14 10.06 17.23
C LEU A 318 -3.90 10.44 15.95
N ILE A 319 -5.10 9.91 15.76
CA ILE A 319 -5.94 10.20 14.60
C ILE A 319 -6.33 11.68 14.63
N TRP A 320 -6.76 12.16 15.80
CA TRP A 320 -7.10 13.57 16.01
C TRP A 320 -5.89 14.49 15.86
N LEU A 321 -4.74 14.11 16.43
CA LEU A 321 -3.52 14.88 16.30
C LEU A 321 -3.05 14.99 14.85
N SER A 322 -3.09 13.91 14.09
CA SER A 322 -2.71 13.90 12.68
C SER A 322 -3.67 14.72 11.80
N ALA A 323 -4.96 14.73 12.13
CA ALA A 323 -5.96 15.57 11.45
C ALA A 323 -5.75 17.06 11.77
N ALA A 324 -5.46 17.39 13.04
CA ALA A 324 -5.20 18.77 13.45
C ALA A 324 -3.90 19.34 12.85
N LEU A 325 -2.86 18.53 12.71
CA LEU A 325 -1.60 18.95 12.08
C LEU A 325 -1.77 19.23 10.58
N ARG A 326 -2.60 18.44 9.88
CA ARG A 326 -2.93 18.68 8.47
C ARG A 326 -3.76 19.95 8.23
N SER A 327 -4.64 20.30 9.17
CA SER A 327 -5.45 21.52 9.08
C SER A 327 -4.69 22.82 9.43
N ALA A 328 -3.49 22.69 10.00
CA ALA A 328 -2.65 23.82 10.39
C ALA A 328 -1.60 24.23 9.33
N GLU A 329 -1.49 23.52 8.21
CA GLU A 329 -0.64 23.96 7.11
C GLU A 329 -1.28 25.16 6.43
N PRO A 330 -0.59 26.33 6.35
CA PRO A 330 -1.11 27.48 5.67
C PRO A 330 -1.24 27.16 4.17
N SER A 331 -2.43 27.39 3.63
CA SER A 331 -2.69 27.37 2.20
C SER A 331 -1.68 28.29 1.50
N SER A 332 -0.70 27.72 0.83
CA SER A 332 0.27 28.41 -0.03
C SER A 332 -0.30 28.58 -1.41
#